data_25d4b607d3cba5f26592a812a90f6223
#
_entry.id   25d4b607d3cba5f26592a812a90f6223
#
_cell.length_a   1.000
_cell.length_b   1.000
_cell.length_c   1.000
_cell.angle_alpha   90.00
_cell.angle_beta   90.00
_cell.angle_gamma   90.00
#
_symmetry.space_group_name_H-M   'P 1'
#
loop_
_entity.id
_entity.type
_entity.pdbx_description
1 polymer ?
#
loop_
_entity_poly.entity_id
_entity_poly.type
_entity_poly.pdbx_seq_one_letter_code
_entity_poly.pdbx_strand_id
1 'polypeptide(L)'
;YYCMEENHEIELAWQVIENTGTHLFLTGKAGTGKTLLALASALKQANVYKQILLARPIVALANKDLGFLPGDEKQKVAPYMQPLFDNLNVIKGQFAPGGSDARKIDDLQKNGQLVIEALAFIRGRSLSETFCIIDEAQNLTPHEIKTIITRAGEGTKMVFTGDIQQIDSPYLDAQSNGLAYMVDKMKGQELFAHINLIKGERSQLSELASDLL
;
A
#
# COMPACT_ATOMS: atom_id res chain seq x y z
N TYR A 1 16.74 7.72 6.59
CA TYR A 1 16.42 9.10 6.98
C TYR A 1 16.36 9.94 5.73
N TYR A 2 15.24 9.94 5.03
CA TYR A 2 14.95 10.99 4.09
C TYR A 2 14.75 12.27 4.92
N CYS A 3 15.34 13.37 4.50
CA CYS A 3 15.22 14.64 5.18
C CYS A 3 13.72 15.03 5.23
N MET A 4 13.05 14.76 6.33
CA MET A 4 11.64 15.09 6.53
C MET A 4 11.40 16.60 6.62
N GLU A 5 12.46 17.37 6.77
CA GLU A 5 12.40 18.81 7.00
C GLU A 5 11.93 19.63 5.77
N GLU A 6 11.87 19.02 4.57
CA GLU A 6 11.49 19.73 3.35
C GLU A 6 10.20 19.23 2.66
N ASN A 7 9.52 18.22 3.21
CA ASN A 7 8.35 17.64 2.56
C ASN A 7 7.14 17.62 3.51
N HIS A 8 6.41 18.72 3.49
CA HIS A 8 5.21 18.91 4.33
C HIS A 8 4.13 17.83 4.12
N GLU A 9 3.98 17.32 2.90
CA GLU A 9 3.00 16.28 2.59
C GLU A 9 3.36 14.94 3.24
N ILE A 10 4.64 14.59 3.33
CA ILE A 10 5.09 13.37 4.01
C ILE A 10 4.82 13.49 5.51
N GLU A 11 5.13 14.62 6.12
CA GLU A 11 4.88 14.84 7.55
C GLU A 11 3.38 14.78 7.86
N LEU A 12 2.55 15.42 7.06
CA LEU A 12 1.10 15.39 7.20
C LEU A 12 0.55 13.96 7.02
N ALA A 13 1.03 13.22 6.00
CA ALA A 13 0.64 11.84 5.79
C ALA A 13 1.02 10.95 6.99
N TRP A 14 2.21 11.16 7.55
CA TRP A 14 2.66 10.45 8.74
C TRP A 14 1.73 10.71 9.93
N GLN A 15 1.41 11.97 10.21
CA GLN A 15 0.50 12.36 11.29
C GLN A 15 -0.89 11.74 11.12
N VAL A 16 -1.45 11.77 9.90
CA VAL A 16 -2.75 11.15 9.61
C VAL A 16 -2.69 9.63 9.76
N ILE A 17 -1.59 8.98 9.36
CA ILE A 17 -1.45 7.54 9.51
C ILE A 17 -1.34 7.17 11.00
N GLU A 18 -0.68 7.95 11.83
CA GLU A 18 -0.60 7.73 13.28
C GLU A 18 -1.93 7.95 14.00
N ASN A 19 -2.83 8.73 13.45
CA ASN A 19 -4.17 8.90 13.99
C ASN A 19 -5.02 7.66 13.69
N THR A 20 -5.35 6.88 14.72
CA THR A 20 -6.10 5.62 14.60
C THR A 20 -7.54 5.81 14.12
N GLY A 21 -8.13 6.99 14.31
CA GLY A 21 -9.52 7.29 13.94
C GLY A 21 -9.73 7.70 12.48
N THR A 22 -8.65 7.94 11.70
CA THR A 22 -8.75 8.43 10.34
C THR A 22 -8.12 7.45 9.35
N HIS A 23 -8.86 7.04 8.34
CA HIS A 23 -8.34 6.26 7.21
C HIS A 23 -7.70 7.18 6.17
N LEU A 24 -6.82 6.67 5.31
CA LEU A 24 -6.05 7.49 4.39
C LEU A 24 -6.09 6.95 2.95
N PHE A 25 -6.35 7.87 2.01
CA PHE A 25 -6.00 7.71 0.60
C PHE A 25 -4.72 8.50 0.34
N LEU A 26 -3.64 7.79 0.02
CA LEU A 26 -2.31 8.35 -0.23
C LEU A 26 -1.98 8.20 -1.71
N THR A 27 -2.13 9.28 -2.45
CA THR A 27 -1.88 9.33 -3.90
C THR A 27 -0.55 10.00 -4.21
N GLY A 28 -0.10 9.89 -5.45
CA GLY A 28 1.08 10.55 -5.97
C GLY A 28 1.74 9.75 -7.08
N LYS A 29 2.62 10.40 -7.84
CA LYS A 29 3.40 9.76 -8.90
C LYS A 29 4.20 8.55 -8.38
N ALA A 30 4.59 7.65 -9.28
CA ALA A 30 5.50 6.57 -8.92
C ALA A 30 6.81 7.11 -8.30
N GLY A 31 7.30 6.46 -7.25
CA GLY A 31 8.54 6.85 -6.59
C GLY A 31 8.44 7.97 -5.56
N THR A 32 7.24 8.42 -5.21
CA THR A 32 7.04 9.38 -4.11
C THR A 32 7.07 8.74 -2.71
N GLY A 33 7.33 7.43 -2.60
CA GLY A 33 7.48 6.74 -1.32
C GLY A 33 6.18 6.32 -0.62
N LYS A 34 5.01 6.38 -1.29
CA LYS A 34 3.70 6.06 -0.71
C LYS A 34 3.66 4.77 0.10
N THR A 35 4.01 3.67 -0.54
CA THR A 35 3.98 2.33 0.06
C THR A 35 4.99 2.19 1.18
N LEU A 36 6.19 2.76 0.98
CA LEU A 36 7.26 2.77 1.99
C LEU A 36 6.81 3.53 3.25
N LEU A 37 6.20 4.70 3.09
CA LEU A 37 5.70 5.53 4.17
C LEU A 37 4.58 4.80 4.95
N ALA A 38 3.61 4.24 4.23
CA ALA A 38 2.52 3.49 4.83
C ALA A 38 3.03 2.27 5.63
N LEU A 39 3.98 1.51 5.06
CA LEU A 39 4.56 0.33 5.71
C LEU A 39 5.42 0.69 6.93
N ALA A 40 6.26 1.73 6.83
CA ALA A 40 7.07 2.21 7.95
C ALA A 40 6.20 2.66 9.13
N SER A 41 5.12 3.40 8.84
CA SER A 41 4.17 3.84 9.86
C SER A 41 3.41 2.68 10.50
N ALA A 42 3.03 1.66 9.71
CA ALA A 42 2.40 0.45 10.23
C ALA A 42 3.35 -0.33 11.16
N LEU A 43 4.60 -0.50 10.78
CA LEU A 43 5.62 -1.18 11.59
C LEU A 43 5.87 -0.45 12.91
N LYS A 44 5.87 0.88 12.91
CA LYS A 44 5.97 1.69 14.15
C LYS A 44 4.81 1.43 15.11
N GLN A 45 3.63 1.12 14.56
CA GLN A 45 2.39 0.87 15.30
C GLN A 45 2.08 -0.63 15.50
N ALA A 46 3.08 -1.51 15.33
CA ALA A 46 2.88 -2.97 15.42
C ALA A 46 2.32 -3.45 16.76
N ASN A 47 2.49 -2.68 17.85
CA ASN A 47 1.93 -3.01 19.17
C ASN A 47 0.46 -2.58 19.33
N VAL A 48 -0.05 -1.76 18.42
CA VAL A 48 -1.44 -1.24 18.47
C VAL A 48 -2.39 -2.20 17.78
N TYR A 49 -1.92 -2.87 16.73
CA TYR A 49 -2.73 -3.72 15.87
C TYR A 49 -2.36 -5.20 16.05
N LYS A 50 -3.35 -6.08 16.01
CA LYS A 50 -3.12 -7.53 16.02
C LYS A 50 -2.41 -8.00 14.75
N GLN A 51 -2.66 -7.35 13.62
CA GLN A 51 -2.09 -7.69 12.34
C GLN A 51 -1.80 -6.44 11.51
N ILE A 52 -0.68 -6.47 10.79
CA ILE A 52 -0.38 -5.58 9.67
C ILE A 52 -0.57 -6.39 8.40
N LEU A 53 -1.47 -5.96 7.55
CA LEU A 53 -1.77 -6.60 6.28
C LEU A 53 -1.37 -5.64 5.14
N LEU A 54 -0.42 -6.06 4.31
CA LEU A 54 -0.02 -5.35 3.11
C LEU A 54 -0.47 -6.18 1.90
N ALA A 55 -1.40 -5.64 1.13
CA ALA A 55 -1.97 -6.34 -0.02
C ALA A 55 -2.00 -5.46 -1.27
N ARG A 56 -1.94 -6.09 -2.44
CA ARG A 56 -2.13 -5.41 -3.72
C ARG A 56 -2.96 -6.26 -4.68
N PRO A 57 -3.72 -5.64 -5.61
CA PRO A 57 -4.37 -6.35 -6.69
C PRO A 57 -3.31 -6.98 -7.62
N ILE A 58 -3.67 -8.10 -8.23
CA ILE A 58 -2.89 -8.69 -9.31
C ILE A 58 -3.49 -8.20 -10.62
N VAL A 59 -2.69 -7.50 -11.40
CA VAL A 59 -3.03 -7.14 -12.78
C VAL A 59 -2.15 -7.97 -13.68
N ALA A 60 -2.76 -8.86 -14.47
CA ALA A 60 -2.03 -9.65 -15.46
C ALA A 60 -1.61 -8.73 -16.61
N LEU A 61 -0.32 -8.44 -16.73
CA LEU A 61 0.25 -7.72 -17.86
C LEU A 61 0.15 -8.59 -19.12
N ALA A 62 -0.58 -8.10 -20.11
CA ALA A 62 -0.66 -8.63 -21.48
C ALA A 62 -0.90 -10.15 -21.56
N ASN A 63 -2.16 -10.59 -21.57
CA ASN A 63 -2.63 -11.93 -21.98
C ASN A 63 -1.88 -13.16 -21.41
N LYS A 64 -1.09 -13.00 -20.36
CA LYS A 64 -0.53 -14.13 -19.62
C LYS A 64 -1.45 -14.47 -18.47
N ASP A 65 -2.44 -15.31 -18.75
CA ASP A 65 -3.28 -15.91 -17.71
C ASP A 65 -2.37 -16.56 -16.65
N LEU A 66 -2.61 -16.22 -15.38
CA LEU A 66 -1.98 -16.88 -14.23
C LEU A 66 -2.06 -18.42 -14.32
N GLY A 67 -3.05 -18.93 -15.08
CA GLY A 67 -3.23 -20.35 -15.34
C GLY A 67 -2.07 -21.06 -16.04
N PHE A 68 -1.29 -20.36 -16.87
CA PHE A 68 -0.16 -20.93 -17.61
C PHE A 68 1.16 -20.96 -16.83
N LEU A 69 1.24 -20.30 -15.67
CA LEU A 69 2.44 -20.35 -14.85
C LEU A 69 2.54 -21.67 -14.09
N PRO A 70 3.71 -22.33 -14.03
CA PRO A 70 3.90 -23.52 -13.22
C PRO A 70 3.83 -23.22 -11.72
N GLY A 71 3.33 -24.17 -10.93
CA GLY A 71 3.26 -24.07 -9.48
C GLY A 71 1.85 -23.92 -8.93
N ASP A 72 1.75 -23.88 -7.60
CA ASP A 72 0.50 -23.58 -6.90
C ASP A 72 0.12 -22.10 -7.00
N GLU A 73 -1.09 -21.74 -6.57
CA GLU A 73 -1.59 -20.35 -6.66
C GLU A 73 -0.67 -19.33 -5.96
N LYS A 74 -0.10 -19.70 -4.81
CA LYS A 74 0.83 -18.82 -4.08
C LYS A 74 2.15 -18.61 -4.82
N GLN A 75 2.68 -19.67 -5.42
CA GLN A 75 3.91 -19.58 -6.22
C GLN A 75 3.71 -18.74 -7.47
N LYS A 76 2.55 -18.83 -8.11
CA LYS A 76 2.20 -18.00 -9.29
C LYS A 76 2.07 -16.52 -8.95
N VAL A 77 1.63 -16.21 -7.75
CA VAL A 77 1.40 -14.85 -7.26
C VAL A 77 2.66 -14.19 -6.69
N ALA A 78 3.62 -14.99 -6.21
CA ALA A 78 4.82 -14.49 -5.54
C ALA A 78 5.60 -13.40 -6.31
N PRO A 79 5.80 -13.46 -7.64
CA PRO A 79 6.47 -12.40 -8.38
C PRO A 79 5.77 -11.04 -8.31
N TYR A 80 4.43 -11.03 -8.23
CA TYR A 80 3.65 -9.79 -8.14
C TYR A 80 3.76 -9.14 -6.76
N MET A 81 4.12 -9.91 -5.74
CA MET A 81 4.34 -9.42 -4.37
C MET A 81 5.77 -8.93 -4.14
N GLN A 82 6.72 -9.24 -5.02
CA GLN A 82 8.12 -8.87 -4.87
C GLN A 82 8.34 -7.38 -4.55
N PRO A 83 7.68 -6.41 -5.23
CA PRO A 83 7.85 -4.99 -4.91
C PRO A 83 7.48 -4.63 -3.46
N LEU A 84 6.56 -5.36 -2.84
CA LEU A 84 6.19 -5.15 -1.45
C LEU A 84 7.28 -5.66 -0.49
N PHE A 85 7.89 -6.80 -0.81
CA PHE A 85 9.05 -7.31 -0.08
C PHE A 85 10.27 -6.40 -0.25
N ASP A 86 10.47 -5.81 -1.43
CA ASP A 86 11.55 -4.86 -1.67
C ASP A 86 11.41 -3.62 -0.80
N ASN A 87 10.21 -3.06 -0.67
CA ASN A 87 9.93 -1.97 0.28
C ASN A 87 10.25 -2.36 1.73
N LEU A 88 9.87 -3.58 2.14
CA LEU A 88 10.20 -4.09 3.47
C LEU A 88 11.71 -4.20 3.67
N ASN A 89 12.44 -4.69 2.66
CA ASN A 89 13.89 -4.79 2.69
C ASN A 89 14.58 -3.43 2.75
N VAL A 90 14.05 -2.41 2.06
CA VAL A 90 14.53 -1.02 2.18
C VAL A 90 14.43 -0.54 3.62
N ILE A 91 13.28 -0.77 4.29
CA ILE A 91 13.11 -0.40 5.71
C ILE A 91 14.08 -1.18 6.59
N LYS A 92 14.20 -2.50 6.40
CA LYS A 92 15.14 -3.33 7.18
C LYS A 92 16.59 -2.91 7.00
N GLY A 93 16.96 -2.47 5.79
CA GLY A 93 18.31 -1.99 5.47
C GLY A 93 18.71 -0.69 6.20
N GLN A 94 17.76 0.03 6.80
CA GLN A 94 18.06 1.21 7.63
C GLN A 94 18.58 0.84 9.02
N PHE A 95 18.43 -0.41 9.44
CA PHE A 95 18.87 -0.90 10.74
C PHE A 95 20.20 -1.68 10.62
N ALA A 96 20.96 -1.71 11.70
CA ALA A 96 22.19 -2.52 11.75
C ALA A 96 21.87 -4.00 11.42
N PRO A 97 22.66 -4.66 10.59
CA PRO A 97 22.48 -6.07 10.27
C PRO A 97 22.39 -6.93 11.53
N GLY A 98 21.28 -7.68 11.70
CA GLY A 98 21.03 -8.47 12.91
C GLY A 98 20.73 -7.66 14.17
N GLY A 99 20.51 -6.35 14.06
CA GLY A 99 20.07 -5.48 15.14
C GLY A 99 18.66 -5.83 15.67
N SER A 100 18.31 -5.31 16.83
CA SER A 100 17.03 -5.60 17.51
C SER A 100 15.83 -5.25 16.63
N ASP A 101 15.88 -4.14 15.89
CA ASP A 101 14.74 -3.66 15.11
C ASP A 101 14.56 -4.45 13.81
N ALA A 102 15.66 -4.83 13.15
CA ALA A 102 15.60 -5.75 12.01
C ALA A 102 15.00 -7.12 12.41
N ARG A 103 15.41 -7.65 13.58
CA ARG A 103 14.87 -8.91 14.12
C ARG A 103 13.38 -8.81 14.46
N LYS A 104 12.93 -7.68 15.03
CA LYS A 104 11.50 -7.46 15.30
C LYS A 104 10.65 -7.59 14.03
N ILE A 105 11.11 -7.04 12.90
CA ILE A 105 10.40 -7.16 11.61
C ILE A 105 10.34 -8.63 11.17
N ASP A 106 11.44 -9.37 11.29
CA ASP A 106 11.46 -10.80 10.98
C ASP A 106 10.51 -11.60 11.87
N ASP A 107 10.45 -11.27 13.16
CA ASP A 107 9.56 -11.92 14.11
C ASP A 107 8.09 -11.61 13.81
N LEU A 108 7.75 -10.38 13.43
CA LEU A 108 6.39 -10.02 12.97
C LEU A 108 5.94 -10.86 11.77
N GLN A 109 6.85 -11.11 10.80
CA GLN A 109 6.55 -11.97 9.65
C GLN A 109 6.39 -13.44 10.08
N LYS A 110 7.32 -13.97 10.89
CA LYS A 110 7.29 -15.37 11.35
C LYS A 110 6.05 -15.68 12.18
N ASN A 111 5.61 -14.73 13.00
CA ASN A 111 4.45 -14.88 13.87
C ASN A 111 3.11 -14.61 13.13
N GLY A 112 3.14 -14.26 11.84
CA GLY A 112 1.95 -13.94 11.07
C GLY A 112 1.29 -12.62 11.45
N GLN A 113 1.98 -11.77 12.21
CA GLN A 113 1.51 -10.43 12.54
C GLN A 113 1.74 -9.45 11.36
N LEU A 114 2.81 -9.62 10.60
CA LEU A 114 3.02 -8.94 9.32
C LEU A 114 2.76 -9.92 8.18
N VAL A 115 1.71 -9.67 7.39
CA VAL A 115 1.29 -10.48 6.26
C VAL A 115 1.38 -9.67 4.98
N ILE A 116 2.06 -10.21 3.98
CA ILE A 116 2.15 -9.64 2.63
C ILE A 116 1.55 -10.66 1.66
N GLU A 117 0.42 -10.31 1.04
CA GLU A 117 -0.28 -11.25 0.16
C GLU A 117 -1.09 -10.54 -0.95
N ALA A 118 -1.52 -11.29 -1.94
CA ALA A 118 -2.39 -10.75 -2.96
C ALA A 118 -3.79 -10.48 -2.41
N LEU A 119 -4.40 -9.41 -2.89
CA LEU A 119 -5.73 -8.98 -2.47
C LEU A 119 -6.80 -10.07 -2.67
N ALA A 120 -6.62 -10.94 -3.66
CA ALA A 120 -7.52 -12.06 -3.92
C ALA A 120 -7.66 -13.01 -2.72
N PHE A 121 -6.60 -13.18 -1.93
CA PHE A 121 -6.58 -14.09 -0.77
C PHE A 121 -7.21 -13.51 0.50
N ILE A 122 -7.45 -12.20 0.53
CA ILE A 122 -8.13 -11.55 1.67
C ILE A 122 -9.63 -11.38 1.45
N ARG A 123 -10.13 -11.71 0.26
CA ARG A 123 -11.57 -11.70 -0.02
C ARG A 123 -12.30 -12.66 0.91
N GLY A 124 -13.37 -12.19 1.56
CA GLY A 124 -14.17 -13.00 2.50
C GLY A 124 -13.70 -12.94 3.96
N ARG A 125 -12.53 -12.40 4.24
CA ARG A 125 -12.05 -12.21 5.63
C ARG A 125 -12.66 -10.93 6.22
N SER A 126 -13.02 -10.98 7.50
CA SER A 126 -13.29 -9.78 8.29
C SER A 126 -11.96 -9.26 8.84
N LEU A 127 -11.73 -7.97 8.70
CA LEU A 127 -10.53 -7.30 9.21
C LEU A 127 -10.92 -6.59 10.52
N SER A 128 -10.39 -7.02 11.63
CA SER A 128 -10.55 -6.36 12.94
C SER A 128 -9.20 -6.13 13.57
N GLU A 129 -9.01 -5.01 14.25
CA GLU A 129 -7.75 -4.63 14.89
C GLU A 129 -6.53 -4.77 13.95
N THR A 130 -6.75 -4.49 12.65
CA THR A 130 -5.79 -4.70 11.58
C THR A 130 -5.37 -3.36 10.98
N PHE A 131 -4.06 -3.17 10.84
CA PHE A 131 -3.53 -2.11 9.97
C PHE A 131 -3.46 -2.64 8.54
N CYS A 132 -4.38 -2.24 7.69
CA CYS A 132 -4.52 -2.74 6.33
C CYS A 132 -4.02 -1.71 5.31
N ILE A 133 -3.00 -2.08 4.54
CA ILE A 133 -2.46 -1.29 3.43
C ILE A 133 -2.86 -1.96 2.14
N ILE A 134 -3.55 -1.23 1.27
CA ILE A 134 -3.90 -1.66 -0.09
C ILE A 134 -3.07 -0.85 -1.07
N ASP A 135 -2.05 -1.49 -1.61
CA ASP A 135 -1.14 -0.90 -2.59
C ASP A 135 -1.67 -1.02 -4.01
N GLU A 136 -1.27 -0.10 -4.91
CA GLU A 136 -1.73 -0.01 -6.31
C GLU A 136 -3.26 0.01 -6.44
N ALA A 137 -3.93 0.73 -5.54
CA ALA A 137 -5.39 0.76 -5.43
C ALA A 137 -6.09 1.38 -6.66
N GLN A 138 -5.38 2.12 -7.52
CA GLN A 138 -5.91 2.61 -8.80
C GLN A 138 -6.26 1.47 -9.77
N ASN A 139 -5.71 0.27 -9.57
CA ASN A 139 -6.03 -0.90 -10.36
C ASN A 139 -7.31 -1.64 -9.90
N LEU A 140 -8.00 -1.11 -8.91
CA LEU A 140 -9.26 -1.62 -8.41
C LEU A 140 -10.45 -0.86 -8.99
N THR A 141 -11.54 -1.57 -9.21
CA THR A 141 -12.84 -0.97 -9.52
C THR A 141 -13.44 -0.30 -8.28
N PRO A 142 -14.37 0.66 -8.43
CA PRO A 142 -15.13 1.21 -7.31
C PRO A 142 -15.84 0.15 -6.45
N HIS A 143 -16.36 -0.90 -7.08
CA HIS A 143 -17.00 -2.01 -6.39
C HIS A 143 -16.02 -2.81 -5.52
N GLU A 144 -14.81 -3.06 -6.01
CA GLU A 144 -13.78 -3.78 -5.26
C GLU A 144 -13.31 -2.98 -4.05
N ILE A 145 -13.02 -1.68 -4.19
CA ILE A 145 -12.65 -0.84 -3.04
C ILE A 145 -13.77 -0.78 -2.02
N LYS A 146 -15.01 -0.58 -2.46
CA LYS A 146 -16.18 -0.63 -1.57
C LYS A 146 -16.24 -1.97 -0.81
N THR A 147 -16.04 -3.09 -1.49
CA THR A 147 -16.03 -4.42 -0.89
C THR A 147 -14.93 -4.56 0.17
N ILE A 148 -13.75 -3.97 -0.05
CA ILE A 148 -12.64 -4.00 0.91
C ILE A 148 -12.97 -3.14 2.13
N ILE A 149 -13.43 -1.91 1.93
CA ILE A 149 -13.76 -0.97 3.03
C ILE A 149 -14.86 -1.55 3.92
N THR A 150 -15.88 -2.19 3.34
CA THR A 150 -16.97 -2.80 4.11
C THR A 150 -16.57 -4.02 4.95
N ARG A 151 -15.34 -4.49 4.83
CA ARG A 151 -14.78 -5.57 5.67
C ARG A 151 -13.98 -5.05 6.86
N ALA A 152 -13.76 -3.75 6.94
CA ALA A 152 -13.13 -3.12 8.09
C ALA A 152 -14.02 -3.33 9.32
N GLY A 153 -13.51 -4.09 10.28
CA GLY A 153 -14.10 -4.27 11.59
C GLY A 153 -13.59 -3.22 12.58
N GLU A 154 -13.98 -3.40 13.82
CA GLU A 154 -13.55 -2.51 14.91
C GLU A 154 -12.03 -2.48 15.05
N GLY A 155 -11.47 -1.32 15.33
CA GLY A 155 -10.03 -1.12 15.51
C GLY A 155 -9.20 -1.25 14.22
N THR A 156 -9.83 -1.27 13.04
CA THR A 156 -9.10 -1.37 11.77
C THR A 156 -8.70 0.01 11.26
N LYS A 157 -7.44 0.14 10.83
CA LYS A 157 -6.90 1.26 10.06
C LYS A 157 -6.77 0.84 8.61
N MET A 158 -7.26 1.65 7.68
CA MET A 158 -7.09 1.42 6.25
C MET A 158 -6.27 2.54 5.60
N VAL A 159 -5.28 2.15 4.83
CA VAL A 159 -4.45 3.04 4.02
C VAL A 159 -4.45 2.51 2.59
N PHE A 160 -4.93 3.32 1.65
CA PHE A 160 -4.91 3.01 0.23
C PHE A 160 -3.79 3.82 -0.42
N THR A 161 -2.87 3.16 -1.11
CA THR A 161 -1.80 3.82 -1.84
C THR A 161 -1.98 3.61 -3.34
N GLY A 162 -1.63 4.60 -4.15
CA GLY A 162 -1.72 4.45 -5.59
C GLY A 162 -1.37 5.70 -6.39
N ASP A 163 -1.20 5.51 -7.70
CA ASP A 163 -1.00 6.56 -8.69
C ASP A 163 -2.18 6.54 -9.66
N ILE A 164 -3.03 7.56 -9.59
CA ILE A 164 -4.24 7.65 -10.43
C ILE A 164 -3.94 7.82 -11.93
N GLN A 165 -2.68 8.06 -12.30
CA GLN A 165 -2.23 8.18 -13.69
C GLN A 165 -1.59 6.89 -14.21
N GLN A 166 -1.12 5.98 -13.33
CA GLN A 166 -0.50 4.72 -13.70
C GLN A 166 -1.49 3.55 -13.50
N ILE A 167 -2.40 3.40 -14.44
CA ILE A 167 -3.43 2.35 -14.39
C ILE A 167 -3.02 1.23 -15.34
N ASP A 168 -2.71 0.06 -14.78
CA ASP A 168 -2.34 -1.14 -15.54
C ASP A 168 -3.56 -1.96 -15.95
N SER A 169 -4.69 -1.74 -15.28
CA SER A 169 -5.93 -2.46 -15.57
C SER A 169 -6.53 -1.99 -16.91
N PRO A 170 -6.73 -2.89 -17.88
CA PRO A 170 -7.18 -2.51 -19.22
C PRO A 170 -8.63 -1.98 -19.29
N TYR A 171 -9.38 -2.10 -18.20
CA TYR A 171 -10.79 -1.71 -18.11
C TYR A 171 -11.02 -0.45 -17.28
N LEU A 172 -9.96 0.17 -16.78
CA LEU A 172 -10.03 1.35 -15.93
C LEU A 172 -9.26 2.52 -16.56
N ASP A 173 -9.68 3.72 -16.22
CA ASP A 173 -9.00 4.97 -16.56
C ASP A 173 -8.87 5.88 -15.33
N ALA A 174 -8.29 7.08 -15.54
CA ALA A 174 -8.05 8.03 -14.45
C ALA A 174 -9.33 8.50 -13.73
N GLN A 175 -10.49 8.36 -14.36
CA GLN A 175 -11.79 8.79 -13.81
C GLN A 175 -12.61 7.62 -13.28
N SER A 176 -12.49 6.44 -13.90
CA SER A 176 -13.29 5.25 -13.60
C SER A 176 -12.66 4.31 -12.58
N ASN A 177 -11.38 4.52 -12.21
CA ASN A 177 -10.71 3.69 -11.23
C ASN A 177 -11.28 3.90 -9.81
N GLY A 178 -11.19 2.85 -9.00
CA GLY A 178 -11.78 2.85 -7.68
C GLY A 178 -11.15 3.84 -6.71
N LEU A 179 -9.84 4.09 -6.83
CA LEU A 179 -9.13 5.02 -5.94
C LEU A 179 -9.62 6.46 -6.17
N ALA A 180 -9.64 6.94 -7.42
CA ALA A 180 -10.14 8.27 -7.76
C ALA A 180 -11.63 8.44 -7.38
N TYR A 181 -12.44 7.42 -7.69
CA TYR A 181 -13.85 7.41 -7.33
C TYR A 181 -14.07 7.55 -5.82
N MET A 182 -13.33 6.79 -5.01
CA MET A 182 -13.50 6.81 -3.54
C MET A 182 -12.97 8.10 -2.91
N VAL A 183 -11.86 8.64 -3.43
CA VAL A 183 -11.35 9.96 -3.00
C VAL A 183 -12.42 11.03 -3.21
N ASP A 184 -13.08 11.04 -4.36
CA ASP A 184 -14.19 11.98 -4.64
C ASP A 184 -15.37 11.77 -3.70
N LYS A 185 -15.84 10.54 -3.52
CA LYS A 185 -17.00 10.21 -2.70
C LYS A 185 -16.80 10.40 -1.20
N MET A 186 -15.58 10.21 -0.71
CA MET A 186 -15.24 10.35 0.71
C MET A 186 -14.78 11.76 1.10
N LYS A 187 -14.70 12.67 0.12
CA LYS A 187 -14.33 14.06 0.37
C LYS A 187 -15.27 14.70 1.41
N GLY A 188 -14.67 15.30 2.43
CA GLY A 188 -15.40 15.95 3.53
C GLY A 188 -15.94 15.01 4.61
N GLN A 189 -15.66 13.70 4.53
CA GLN A 189 -15.97 12.76 5.60
C GLN A 189 -14.84 12.75 6.65
N GLU A 190 -15.17 12.90 7.93
CA GLU A 190 -14.19 12.95 9.03
C GLU A 190 -13.35 11.68 9.19
N LEU A 191 -13.91 10.53 8.76
CA LEU A 191 -13.21 9.23 8.83
C LEU A 191 -12.10 9.06 7.80
N PHE A 192 -12.05 9.92 6.76
CA PHE A 192 -11.10 9.76 5.66
C PHE A 192 -10.32 11.04 5.40
N ALA A 193 -9.02 10.88 5.16
CA ALA A 193 -8.17 11.93 4.63
C ALA A 193 -7.64 11.51 3.24
N HIS A 194 -7.37 12.49 2.41
CA HIS A 194 -6.67 12.32 1.15
C HIS A 194 -5.45 13.22 1.14
N ILE A 195 -4.29 12.62 0.87
CA ILE A 195 -3.02 13.34 0.74
C ILE A 195 -2.36 12.92 -0.56
N ASN A 196 -1.90 13.89 -1.34
CA ASN A 196 -1.18 13.65 -2.57
C ASN A 196 0.29 14.02 -2.39
N LEU A 197 1.19 13.03 -2.54
CA LEU A 197 2.63 13.25 -2.50
C LEU A 197 3.10 13.75 -3.87
N ILE A 198 3.75 14.89 -3.89
CA ILE A 198 4.16 15.56 -5.13
C ILE A 198 5.62 15.26 -5.46
N LYS A 199 6.51 15.32 -4.45
CA LYS A 199 7.95 15.16 -4.65
C LYS A 199 8.34 13.70 -4.85
N GLY A 200 9.00 13.42 -5.98
CA GLY A 200 9.62 12.12 -6.23
C GLY A 200 10.92 11.95 -5.43
N GLU A 201 11.15 10.75 -4.93
CA GLU A 201 12.35 10.36 -4.18
C GLU A 201 13.19 9.31 -4.95
N ARG A 202 13.04 9.30 -6.28
CA ARG A 202 13.78 8.41 -7.19
C ARG A 202 15.00 9.10 -7.80
N SER A 203 15.79 8.31 -8.54
CA SER A 203 16.93 8.83 -9.32
C SER A 203 16.48 9.83 -10.36
N GLN A 204 17.37 10.78 -10.73
CA GLN A 204 17.11 11.77 -11.79
C GLN A 204 16.65 11.14 -13.10
N LEU A 205 17.18 9.96 -13.46
CA LEU A 205 16.76 9.23 -14.67
C LEU A 205 15.28 8.80 -14.59
N SER A 206 14.86 8.30 -13.44
CA SER A 206 13.48 7.84 -13.22
C SER A 206 12.49 9.00 -13.23
N GLU A 207 12.89 10.14 -12.69
CA GLU A 207 12.10 11.36 -12.67
C GLU A 207 11.95 11.92 -14.10
N LEU A 208 13.06 12.02 -14.83
CA LEU A 208 13.07 12.45 -16.22
C LEU A 208 12.19 11.54 -17.12
N ALA A 209 12.27 10.22 -16.96
CA ALA A 209 11.44 9.29 -17.70
C ALA A 209 9.95 9.45 -17.38
N SER A 210 9.60 9.69 -16.12
CA SER A 210 8.21 9.91 -15.69
C SER A 210 7.61 11.23 -16.21
N ASP A 211 8.46 12.21 -16.51
CA ASP A 211 8.01 13.52 -16.99
C ASP A 211 7.95 13.63 -18.53
N LEU A 212 8.71 12.78 -19.25
CA LEU A 212 8.83 12.84 -20.72
C LEU A 212 8.10 11.71 -21.47
N LEU A 213 7.79 10.60 -20.79
CA LEU A 213 7.17 9.41 -21.38
C LEU A 213 5.81 9.14 -20.75
#